data_0ea78341279013ea926b8b34193bda57
#
_entry.id   0ea78341279013ea926b8b34193bda57
#
_cell.length_a   1.000
_cell.length_b   1.000
_cell.length_c   1.000
_cell.angle_alpha   90.00
_cell.angle_beta   90.00
_cell.angle_gamma   90.00
#
_symmetry.space_group_name_H-M   'P 1'
#
loop_
_entity.id
_entity.type
_entity.pdbx_description
1 polymer ?
#
loop_
_entity_poly.entity_id
_entity_poly.type
_entity_poly.pdbx_seq_one_letter_code
_entity_poly.pdbx_strand_id
1 'polypeptide(L)'
;MFRMKHNAAGLASICVLSTGVILLLTCGFSLMMLIGKNIDDRYPTDIKVAETVSEAGKGMDDFVTMNKVLQQDGIVTTDQIYRQYRNIMVTEKDGKQKIADPDTFDSDIASDIVTYLLSAADYNEYADMNLKLKDDEILIYSSGKEWEKGDNLNFMGKEYTVAGEAEYSAIRYIIDSTMSIFEREILVFPDDEQICALMAEAGQRVNPDEYEVFIGYQLEKALTEEQMETVRALMELGGLNREAIRFKSEEMSAFYSIYGGIFFVGMFLAALFLMATVMIIY
;
A
#
# COMPACT_ATOMS: atom_id res chain seq x y z
N MET A 1 6.42 55.38 29.38
CA MET A 1 5.39 54.55 28.73
C MET A 1 5.75 54.13 27.30
N PHE A 2 6.36 54.97 26.45
CA PHE A 2 6.78 54.61 25.08
C PHE A 2 7.84 53.51 25.00
N ARG A 3 8.86 53.49 25.88
CA ARG A 3 9.93 52.45 25.92
C ARG A 3 9.42 51.05 26.24
N MET A 4 8.40 50.91 27.09
CA MET A 4 7.81 49.59 27.43
C MET A 4 7.02 48.99 26.25
N LYS A 5 6.37 49.82 25.44
CA LYS A 5 5.64 49.30 24.25
C LYS A 5 6.59 48.80 23.15
N HIS A 6 7.75 49.46 22.97
CA HIS A 6 8.77 49.00 22.02
C HIS A 6 9.40 47.66 22.45
N ASN A 7 9.69 47.47 23.74
CA ASN A 7 10.25 46.24 24.25
C ASN A 7 9.21 45.07 24.17
N ALA A 8 7.95 45.36 24.43
CA ALA A 8 6.90 44.34 24.32
C ALA A 8 6.69 43.87 22.88
N ALA A 9 6.72 44.77 21.88
CA ALA A 9 6.63 44.42 20.48
C ALA A 9 7.82 43.58 19.99
N GLY A 10 9.05 43.94 20.42
CA GLY A 10 10.26 43.18 20.13
C GLY A 10 10.22 41.77 20.72
N LEU A 11 9.81 41.63 21.99
CA LEU A 11 9.65 40.35 22.65
C LEU A 11 8.61 39.48 21.95
N ALA A 12 7.45 40.03 21.57
CA ALA A 12 6.42 39.34 20.84
C ALA A 12 6.92 38.86 19.47
N SER A 13 7.66 39.68 18.72
CA SER A 13 8.26 39.30 17.44
C SER A 13 9.27 38.17 17.59
N ILE A 14 10.12 38.19 18.62
CA ILE A 14 11.08 37.11 18.91
C ILE A 14 10.36 35.82 19.23
N CYS A 15 9.30 35.85 20.07
CA CYS A 15 8.50 34.67 20.37
C CYS A 15 7.85 34.08 19.14
N VAL A 16 7.24 34.90 18.28
CA VAL A 16 6.59 34.44 17.04
C VAL A 16 7.60 33.82 16.07
N LEU A 17 8.74 34.46 15.85
CA LEU A 17 9.81 33.97 14.98
C LEU A 17 10.40 32.65 15.51
N SER A 18 10.69 32.58 16.81
CA SER A 18 11.22 31.35 17.44
C SER A 18 10.23 30.19 17.34
N THR A 19 8.95 30.47 17.59
CA THR A 19 7.89 29.44 17.42
C THR A 19 7.78 28.98 15.96
N GLY A 20 7.87 29.94 15.02
CA GLY A 20 7.89 29.62 13.57
C GLY A 20 9.05 28.71 13.18
N VAL A 21 10.26 28.99 13.69
CA VAL A 21 11.45 28.13 13.46
C VAL A 21 11.23 26.72 14.00
N ILE A 22 10.76 26.60 15.24
CA ILE A 22 10.52 25.29 15.88
C ILE A 22 9.46 24.51 15.08
N LEU A 23 8.36 25.15 14.69
CA LEU A 23 7.31 24.50 13.89
C LEU A 23 7.84 24.02 12.54
N LEU A 24 8.59 24.86 11.80
CA LEU A 24 9.15 24.47 10.50
C LEU A 24 10.12 23.30 10.61
N LEU A 25 10.99 23.30 11.62
CA LEU A 25 11.96 22.23 11.83
C LEU A 25 11.26 20.93 12.28
N THR A 26 10.33 21.00 13.23
CA THR A 26 9.61 19.80 13.71
C THR A 26 8.71 19.21 12.64
N CYS A 27 7.95 20.02 11.90
CA CYS A 27 7.13 19.54 10.78
C CYS A 27 8.00 18.92 9.67
N GLY A 28 9.11 19.58 9.31
CA GLY A 28 10.03 19.06 8.30
C GLY A 28 10.66 17.73 8.69
N PHE A 29 11.11 17.60 9.93
CA PHE A 29 11.67 16.34 10.45
C PHE A 29 10.63 15.23 10.54
N SER A 30 9.43 15.56 11.02
CA SER A 30 8.31 14.60 11.09
C SER A 30 7.89 14.10 9.71
N LEU A 31 7.84 15.00 8.71
CA LEU A 31 7.59 14.63 7.32
C LEU A 31 8.67 13.67 6.79
N MET A 32 9.95 13.97 7.02
CA MET A 32 11.04 13.09 6.57
C MET A 32 10.97 11.69 7.20
N MET A 33 10.69 11.60 8.50
CA MET A 33 10.52 10.29 9.17
C MET A 33 9.29 9.53 8.65
N LEU A 34 8.19 10.25 8.42
CA LEU A 34 6.96 9.66 7.91
C LEU A 34 7.13 9.12 6.49
N ILE A 35 7.92 9.81 5.64
CA ILE A 35 8.22 9.38 4.27
C ILE A 35 8.96 8.04 4.29
N GLY A 36 10.01 7.90 5.10
CA GLY A 36 10.78 6.66 5.18
C GLY A 36 9.88 5.46 5.54
N LYS A 37 9.06 5.62 6.57
CA LYS A 37 8.12 4.57 6.98
C LYS A 37 7.07 4.26 5.90
N ASN A 38 6.47 5.29 5.30
CA ASN A 38 5.46 5.10 4.25
C ASN A 38 6.04 4.42 3.00
N ILE A 39 7.31 4.68 2.66
CA ILE A 39 7.97 4.01 1.53
C ILE A 39 8.18 2.53 1.86
N ASP A 40 8.66 2.21 3.05
CA ASP A 40 8.88 0.81 3.46
C ASP A 40 7.57 0.02 3.51
N ASP A 41 6.50 0.64 4.00
CA ASP A 41 5.18 0.03 4.03
C ASP A 41 4.60 -0.14 2.61
N ARG A 42 4.79 0.84 1.72
CA ARG A 42 4.26 0.82 0.34
C ARG A 42 5.08 -0.01 -0.63
N TYR A 43 6.38 -0.10 -0.40
CA TYR A 43 7.34 -0.87 -1.19
C TYR A 43 8.08 -1.85 -0.28
N PRO A 44 7.40 -2.91 0.16
CA PRO A 44 7.98 -3.89 1.09
C PRO A 44 9.07 -4.74 0.45
N THR A 45 9.26 -4.62 -0.87
CA THR A 45 10.26 -5.34 -1.67
C THR A 45 11.07 -4.38 -2.55
N ASP A 46 12.31 -4.74 -2.91
CA ASP A 46 13.18 -3.91 -3.74
C ASP A 46 12.72 -3.86 -5.20
N ILE A 47 12.22 -4.99 -5.72
CA ILE A 47 11.52 -5.08 -6.99
C ILE A 47 10.10 -5.53 -6.70
N LYS A 48 9.14 -4.86 -7.32
CA LYS A 48 7.72 -5.17 -7.25
C LYS A 48 7.15 -5.25 -8.65
N VAL A 49 6.40 -6.30 -8.94
CA VAL A 49 5.49 -6.36 -10.08
C VAL A 49 4.08 -6.54 -9.54
N ALA A 50 3.17 -5.72 -10.04
CA ALA A 50 1.75 -5.86 -9.73
C ALA A 50 0.98 -5.71 -11.04
N GLU A 51 0.27 -6.76 -11.42
CA GLU A 51 -0.49 -6.80 -12.67
C GLU A 51 -1.77 -7.63 -12.52
N THR A 52 -2.74 -7.31 -13.35
CA THR A 52 -3.96 -8.09 -13.51
C THR A 52 -3.76 -9.12 -14.61
N VAL A 53 -4.01 -10.38 -14.33
CA VAL A 53 -3.91 -11.49 -15.28
C VAL A 53 -5.27 -12.17 -15.45
N SER A 54 -5.65 -12.46 -16.70
CA SER A 54 -6.92 -13.12 -17.03
C SER A 54 -6.73 -14.59 -17.44
N GLU A 55 -5.50 -15.07 -17.50
CA GLU A 55 -5.15 -16.43 -17.89
C GLU A 55 -4.61 -17.19 -16.66
N ALA A 56 -5.24 -18.32 -16.36
CA ALA A 56 -4.82 -19.17 -15.25
C ALA A 56 -3.36 -19.62 -15.41
N GLY A 57 -2.57 -19.41 -14.37
CA GLY A 57 -1.14 -19.79 -14.34
C GLY A 57 -0.20 -18.75 -14.95
N LYS A 58 -0.68 -17.75 -15.67
CA LYS A 58 0.19 -16.71 -16.27
C LYS A 58 1.05 -16.02 -15.23
N GLY A 59 0.50 -15.62 -14.08
CA GLY A 59 1.26 -14.99 -13.01
C GLY A 59 2.42 -15.85 -12.50
N MET A 60 2.25 -17.17 -12.43
CA MET A 60 3.32 -18.10 -12.06
C MET A 60 4.37 -18.21 -13.17
N ASP A 61 3.96 -18.21 -14.44
CA ASP A 61 4.87 -18.21 -15.58
C ASP A 61 5.70 -16.92 -15.62
N ASP A 62 5.08 -15.79 -15.31
CA ASP A 62 5.73 -14.49 -15.20
C ASP A 62 6.75 -14.50 -14.03
N PHE A 63 6.39 -15.06 -12.88
CA PHE A 63 7.31 -15.25 -11.75
C PHE A 63 8.53 -16.12 -12.12
N VAL A 64 8.31 -17.23 -12.81
CA VAL A 64 9.39 -18.11 -13.28
C VAL A 64 10.28 -17.39 -14.29
N THR A 65 9.69 -16.59 -15.18
CA THR A 65 10.41 -15.80 -16.19
C THR A 65 11.28 -14.75 -15.51
N MET A 66 10.75 -14.02 -14.53
CA MET A 66 11.50 -13.04 -13.76
C MET A 66 12.69 -13.68 -13.03
N ASN A 67 12.48 -14.81 -12.38
CA ASN A 67 13.57 -15.55 -11.71
C ASN A 67 14.72 -15.88 -12.67
N LYS A 68 14.40 -16.31 -13.89
CA LYS A 68 15.41 -16.59 -14.92
C LYS A 68 16.16 -15.32 -15.35
N VAL A 69 15.44 -14.23 -15.55
CA VAL A 69 16.04 -12.93 -15.93
C VAL A 69 17.00 -12.45 -14.86
N LEU A 70 16.59 -12.44 -13.60
CA LEU A 70 17.44 -12.00 -12.49
C LEU A 70 18.69 -12.86 -12.35
N GLN A 71 18.56 -14.19 -12.46
CA GLN A 71 19.70 -15.12 -12.40
C GLN A 71 20.67 -14.92 -13.57
N GLN A 72 20.18 -14.71 -14.81
CA GLN A 72 21.00 -14.49 -15.99
C GLN A 72 21.81 -13.20 -15.90
N ASP A 73 21.26 -12.19 -15.28
CA ASP A 73 21.93 -10.89 -15.08
C ASP A 73 22.79 -10.86 -13.82
N GLY A 74 22.91 -11.98 -13.11
CA GLY A 74 23.72 -12.12 -11.92
C GLY A 74 23.20 -11.37 -10.70
N ILE A 75 21.90 -11.05 -10.68
CA ILE A 75 21.24 -10.37 -9.58
C ILE A 75 20.92 -11.39 -8.49
N VAL A 76 21.47 -11.18 -7.30
CA VAL A 76 21.23 -12.06 -6.15
C VAL A 76 20.03 -11.57 -5.36
N THR A 77 19.03 -12.44 -5.24
CA THR A 77 17.85 -12.21 -4.42
C THR A 77 17.99 -12.90 -3.07
N THR A 78 17.58 -12.22 -1.99
CA THR A 78 17.60 -12.79 -0.62
C THR A 78 16.24 -13.35 -0.24
N ASP A 79 15.18 -12.84 -0.84
CA ASP A 79 13.80 -13.30 -0.66
C ASP A 79 12.99 -13.12 -1.94
N GLN A 80 12.01 -13.99 -2.14
CA GLN A 80 11.14 -14.01 -3.30
C GLN A 80 9.71 -14.26 -2.84
N ILE A 81 8.80 -13.43 -3.31
CA ILE A 81 7.41 -13.44 -2.88
C ILE A 81 6.52 -13.52 -4.11
N TYR A 82 5.62 -14.48 -4.12
CA TYR A 82 4.52 -14.58 -5.07
C TYR A 82 3.20 -14.58 -4.32
N ARG A 83 2.26 -13.74 -4.73
CA ARG A 83 0.90 -13.69 -4.20
C ARG A 83 -0.09 -13.53 -5.34
N GLN A 84 -1.16 -14.30 -5.28
CA GLN A 84 -2.27 -14.20 -6.21
C GLN A 84 -3.54 -13.99 -5.39
N TYR A 85 -4.39 -13.09 -5.83
CA TYR A 85 -5.62 -12.74 -5.14
C TYR A 85 -6.59 -12.08 -6.12
N ARG A 86 -7.86 -11.97 -5.73
CA ARG A 86 -8.80 -11.11 -6.43
C ARG A 86 -9.07 -9.87 -5.60
N ASN A 87 -9.39 -8.77 -6.25
CA ASN A 87 -9.84 -7.57 -5.56
C ASN A 87 -11.17 -7.09 -6.13
N ILE A 88 -11.99 -6.54 -5.26
CA ILE A 88 -13.23 -5.89 -5.62
C ILE A 88 -13.42 -4.64 -4.75
N MET A 89 -14.10 -3.66 -5.28
CA MET A 89 -14.54 -2.52 -4.49
C MET A 89 -15.94 -2.76 -3.99
N VAL A 90 -16.14 -2.61 -2.70
CA VAL A 90 -17.40 -2.88 -2.00
C VAL A 90 -17.87 -1.62 -1.30
N THR A 91 -19.14 -1.32 -1.40
CA THR A 91 -19.80 -0.26 -0.63
C THR A 91 -20.64 -0.89 0.47
N GLU A 92 -20.46 -0.46 1.71
CA GLU A 92 -21.32 -0.88 2.83
C GLU A 92 -22.49 0.09 2.98
N LYS A 93 -23.71 -0.45 2.93
CA LYS A 93 -24.95 0.31 3.18
C LYS A 93 -25.91 -0.53 4.02
N ASP A 94 -26.37 0.04 5.13
CA ASP A 94 -27.29 -0.61 6.05
C ASP A 94 -26.81 -1.98 6.57
N GLY A 95 -25.51 -2.12 6.82
CA GLY A 95 -24.85 -3.35 7.28
C GLY A 95 -24.79 -4.45 6.21
N LYS A 96 -24.97 -4.09 4.94
CA LYS A 96 -24.85 -5.01 3.80
C LYS A 96 -23.79 -4.51 2.85
N GLN A 97 -22.91 -5.41 2.48
CA GLN A 97 -21.85 -5.14 1.52
C GLN A 97 -22.30 -5.51 0.11
N LYS A 98 -22.08 -4.61 -0.84
CA LYS A 98 -22.37 -4.78 -2.28
C LYS A 98 -21.20 -4.28 -3.10
N ILE A 99 -20.99 -4.85 -4.28
CA ILE A 99 -20.00 -4.32 -5.22
C ILE A 99 -20.35 -2.86 -5.53
N ALA A 100 -19.36 -1.99 -5.38
CA ALA A 100 -19.47 -0.59 -5.73
C ALA A 100 -19.71 -0.44 -7.24
N ASP A 101 -20.56 0.51 -7.61
CA ASP A 101 -20.78 0.86 -9.00
C ASP A 101 -19.77 1.94 -9.42
N PRO A 102 -18.80 1.66 -10.30
CA PRO A 102 -17.82 2.64 -10.70
C PRO A 102 -18.43 3.85 -11.41
N ASP A 103 -19.63 3.71 -11.98
CA ASP A 103 -20.35 4.79 -12.65
C ASP A 103 -21.13 5.68 -11.69
N THR A 104 -21.35 5.21 -10.47
CA THR A 104 -22.01 5.95 -9.39
C THR A 104 -21.03 6.29 -8.27
N PHE A 105 -19.84 6.77 -8.60
CA PHE A 105 -18.95 7.37 -7.60
C PHE A 105 -19.70 8.56 -6.94
N ASP A 106 -20.58 8.19 -6.03
CA ASP A 106 -21.27 9.14 -5.19
C ASP A 106 -20.24 9.72 -4.21
N SER A 107 -20.39 10.97 -3.86
CA SER A 107 -19.46 11.79 -3.09
C SER A 107 -19.10 11.27 -1.69
N ASP A 108 -19.63 10.13 -1.27
CA ASP A 108 -19.30 9.46 -0.01
C ASP A 108 -18.22 8.38 -0.20
N ILE A 109 -17.02 8.80 -0.64
CA ILE A 109 -15.80 7.97 -0.72
C ILE A 109 -15.50 7.26 0.64
N ALA A 110 -16.06 7.76 1.74
CA ALA A 110 -15.85 7.20 3.08
C ALA A 110 -16.54 5.85 3.33
N SER A 111 -17.38 5.36 2.41
CA SER A 111 -18.08 4.08 2.54
C SER A 111 -17.55 2.97 1.63
N ASP A 112 -16.54 3.28 0.80
CA ASP A 112 -15.99 2.31 -0.12
C ASP A 112 -14.81 1.56 0.51
N ILE A 113 -14.86 0.24 0.41
CA ILE A 113 -13.89 -0.69 0.98
C ILE A 113 -13.25 -1.46 -0.16
N VAL A 114 -11.92 -1.48 -0.21
CA VAL A 114 -11.21 -2.39 -1.12
C VAL A 114 -11.13 -3.75 -0.45
N THR A 115 -11.84 -4.72 -1.01
CA THR A 115 -11.90 -6.07 -0.47
C THR A 115 -11.09 -7.03 -1.34
N TYR A 116 -10.14 -7.69 -0.71
CA TYR A 116 -9.31 -8.72 -1.31
C TYR A 116 -9.86 -10.10 -0.97
N LEU A 117 -9.98 -10.94 -1.97
CA LEU A 117 -10.53 -12.29 -1.84
C LEU A 117 -9.41 -13.31 -2.04
N LEU A 118 -9.25 -14.20 -1.07
CA LEU A 118 -8.27 -15.28 -1.05
C LEU A 118 -8.95 -16.62 -0.82
N SER A 119 -8.45 -17.67 -1.45
CA SER A 119 -8.79 -19.03 -1.06
C SER A 119 -8.03 -19.46 0.19
N ALA A 120 -8.58 -20.38 0.97
CA ALA A 120 -7.86 -20.98 2.10
C ALA A 120 -6.59 -21.72 1.64
N ALA A 121 -6.55 -22.20 0.41
CA ALA A 121 -5.35 -22.84 -0.16
C ALA A 121 -4.21 -21.80 -0.34
N ASP A 122 -4.49 -20.65 -0.98
CA ASP A 122 -3.52 -19.58 -1.15
C ASP A 122 -3.09 -19.00 0.21
N TYR A 123 -4.07 -18.76 1.09
CA TYR A 123 -3.76 -18.24 2.43
C TYR A 123 -2.86 -19.19 3.23
N ASN A 124 -3.12 -20.50 3.18
CA ASN A 124 -2.30 -21.51 3.86
C ASN A 124 -0.85 -21.51 3.34
N GLU A 125 -0.65 -21.35 2.03
CA GLU A 125 0.67 -21.20 1.44
C GLU A 125 1.36 -19.92 1.94
N TYR A 126 0.62 -18.81 2.03
CA TYR A 126 1.18 -17.51 2.43
C TYR A 126 1.50 -17.41 3.92
N ALA A 127 0.73 -18.10 4.75
CA ALA A 127 0.87 -18.11 6.21
C ALA A 127 1.70 -19.29 6.74
N ASP A 128 2.13 -20.22 5.87
CA ASP A 128 2.72 -21.52 6.26
C ASP A 128 1.85 -22.27 7.28
N MET A 129 0.55 -22.36 6.98
CA MET A 129 -0.46 -22.93 7.87
C MET A 129 -1.22 -24.06 7.19
N ASN A 130 -2.10 -24.72 7.94
CA ASN A 130 -3.03 -25.73 7.42
C ASN A 130 -4.44 -25.46 7.97
N LEU A 131 -4.98 -24.31 7.64
CA LEU A 131 -6.31 -23.88 8.00
C LEU A 131 -7.35 -24.66 7.17
N LYS A 132 -8.44 -25.05 7.82
CA LYS A 132 -9.63 -25.62 7.16
C LYS A 132 -10.84 -24.82 7.62
N LEU A 133 -11.51 -24.21 6.67
CA LEU A 133 -12.77 -23.50 6.87
C LEU A 133 -13.93 -24.37 6.41
N LYS A 134 -15.09 -24.21 7.04
CA LYS A 134 -16.35 -24.79 6.54
C LYS A 134 -16.92 -23.88 5.47
N ASP A 135 -17.90 -24.36 4.72
CA ASP A 135 -18.50 -23.67 3.59
C ASP A 135 -19.13 -22.31 3.94
N ASP A 136 -19.48 -22.11 5.20
CA ASP A 136 -20.08 -20.89 5.77
C ASP A 136 -19.10 -20.09 6.67
N GLU A 137 -17.85 -20.51 6.75
CA GLU A 137 -16.83 -19.87 7.58
C GLU A 137 -15.84 -19.07 6.70
N ILE A 138 -15.40 -17.92 7.20
CA ILE A 138 -14.35 -17.10 6.58
C ILE A 138 -13.35 -16.63 7.66
N LEU A 139 -12.08 -16.35 7.25
CA LEU A 139 -11.23 -15.44 8.01
C LEU A 139 -11.39 -14.04 7.45
N ILE A 140 -11.23 -13.04 8.32
CA ILE A 140 -11.31 -11.64 7.94
C ILE A 140 -10.17 -10.85 8.55
N TYR A 141 -9.64 -9.90 7.78
CA TYR A 141 -8.83 -8.79 8.27
C TYR A 141 -9.50 -7.50 7.79
N SER A 142 -9.63 -6.51 8.66
CA SER A 142 -10.15 -5.20 8.27
C SER A 142 -9.31 -4.09 8.90
N SER A 143 -9.01 -3.06 8.13
CA SER A 143 -8.31 -1.86 8.63
C SER A 143 -9.24 -0.88 9.36
N GLY A 144 -10.55 -1.01 9.18
CA GLY A 144 -11.55 -0.09 9.73
C GLY A 144 -12.40 -0.66 10.87
N LYS A 145 -12.49 -1.99 10.98
CA LYS A 145 -13.36 -2.66 11.94
C LYS A 145 -12.68 -3.88 12.56
N GLU A 146 -12.81 -4.04 13.86
CA GLU A 146 -12.43 -5.27 14.57
C GLU A 146 -13.55 -6.29 14.47
N TRP A 147 -13.19 -7.53 14.16
CA TRP A 147 -14.09 -8.66 14.06
C TRP A 147 -13.73 -9.73 15.09
N GLU A 148 -14.74 -10.28 15.75
CA GLU A 148 -14.56 -11.35 16.71
C GLU A 148 -14.98 -12.70 16.10
N LYS A 149 -14.36 -13.78 16.57
CA LYS A 149 -14.76 -15.13 16.19
C LYS A 149 -16.21 -15.40 16.56
N GLY A 150 -17.00 -15.80 15.59
CA GLY A 150 -18.44 -16.06 15.74
C GLY A 150 -19.32 -14.91 15.27
N ASP A 151 -18.74 -13.78 14.89
CA ASP A 151 -19.50 -12.70 14.26
C ASP A 151 -20.06 -13.15 12.90
N ASN A 152 -21.16 -12.52 12.50
CA ASN A 152 -21.76 -12.76 11.19
C ASN A 152 -21.46 -11.60 10.25
N LEU A 153 -20.93 -11.93 9.09
CA LEU A 153 -20.74 -10.99 7.98
C LEU A 153 -21.77 -11.30 6.87
N ASN A 154 -22.54 -10.28 6.47
CA ASN A 154 -23.35 -10.37 5.27
C ASN A 154 -22.56 -9.79 4.09
N PHE A 155 -21.95 -10.68 3.32
CA PHE A 155 -21.17 -10.32 2.15
C PHE A 155 -21.92 -10.70 0.88
N MET A 156 -22.25 -9.70 0.08
CA MET A 156 -23.00 -9.86 -1.18
C MET A 156 -24.31 -10.62 -1.05
N GLY A 157 -25.00 -10.49 0.10
CA GLY A 157 -26.28 -11.14 0.37
C GLY A 157 -26.20 -12.55 0.93
N LYS A 158 -25.01 -13.11 1.08
CA LYS A 158 -24.76 -14.38 1.75
C LYS A 158 -24.19 -14.14 3.14
N GLU A 159 -24.64 -14.90 4.13
CA GLU A 159 -24.17 -14.81 5.50
C GLU A 159 -22.99 -15.76 5.72
N TYR A 160 -21.93 -15.25 6.31
CA TYR A 160 -20.75 -16.00 6.69
C TYR A 160 -20.46 -15.81 8.18
N THR A 161 -19.93 -16.84 8.81
CA THR A 161 -19.46 -16.79 10.20
C THR A 161 -17.96 -16.52 10.20
N VAL A 162 -17.53 -15.54 10.96
CA VAL A 162 -16.12 -15.22 11.17
C VAL A 162 -15.45 -16.32 11.98
N ALA A 163 -14.56 -17.10 11.37
CA ALA A 163 -13.80 -18.15 12.05
C ALA A 163 -12.62 -17.59 12.86
N GLY A 164 -12.15 -16.40 12.51
CA GLY A 164 -11.06 -15.70 13.17
C GLY A 164 -10.51 -14.57 12.31
N GLU A 165 -9.45 -13.94 12.79
CA GLU A 165 -8.75 -12.87 12.09
C GLU A 165 -7.65 -13.46 11.20
N ALA A 166 -7.48 -12.92 10.00
CA ALA A 166 -6.37 -13.28 9.11
C ALA A 166 -5.08 -12.59 9.60
N GLU A 167 -3.97 -13.35 9.64
CA GLU A 167 -2.68 -12.83 10.10
C GLU A 167 -2.11 -11.78 9.12
N TYR A 168 -1.84 -10.59 9.64
CA TYR A 168 -1.26 -9.49 8.84
C TYR A 168 0.06 -9.89 8.15
N SER A 169 0.89 -10.68 8.80
CA SER A 169 2.17 -11.16 8.24
C SER A 169 2.01 -11.90 6.91
N ALA A 170 0.94 -12.69 6.76
CA ALA A 170 0.64 -13.44 5.54
C ALA A 170 0.13 -12.56 4.41
N ILE A 171 -0.61 -11.50 4.74
CA ILE A 171 -1.39 -10.69 3.80
C ILE A 171 -0.79 -9.31 3.52
N ARG A 172 0.26 -8.88 4.25
CA ARG A 172 0.85 -7.53 4.16
C ARG A 172 1.21 -7.10 2.75
N TYR A 173 1.76 -8.02 1.94
CA TYR A 173 2.17 -7.72 0.57
C TYR A 173 0.99 -7.42 -0.36
N ILE A 174 -0.18 -7.94 -0.04
CA ILE A 174 -1.44 -7.65 -0.73
C ILE A 174 -1.94 -6.27 -0.31
N ILE A 175 -1.99 -6.02 1.00
CA ILE A 175 -2.52 -4.78 1.58
C ILE A 175 -1.66 -3.57 1.23
N ASP A 176 -0.33 -3.67 1.37
CA ASP A 176 0.59 -2.54 1.24
C ASP A 176 0.76 -2.09 -0.21
N SER A 177 0.26 -2.89 -1.18
CA SER A 177 0.38 -2.57 -2.60
C SER A 177 -0.60 -1.52 -3.10
N THR A 178 -1.60 -1.09 -2.33
CA THR A 178 -2.71 -0.24 -2.79
C THR A 178 -2.79 1.11 -2.11
N MET A 179 -3.65 1.99 -2.68
CA MET A 179 -3.87 3.33 -2.17
C MET A 179 -4.42 3.32 -0.73
N SER A 180 -3.82 4.14 0.13
CA SER A 180 -4.11 4.21 1.57
C SER A 180 -5.37 5.00 1.95
N ILE A 181 -6.14 5.51 0.98
CA ILE A 181 -7.31 6.37 1.24
C ILE A 181 -8.60 5.59 1.49
N PHE A 182 -8.65 4.32 1.10
CA PHE A 182 -9.80 3.44 1.32
C PHE A 182 -9.57 2.51 2.50
N GLU A 183 -10.66 2.14 3.17
CA GLU A 183 -10.62 0.99 4.08
C GLU A 183 -10.31 -0.27 3.29
N ARG A 184 -9.64 -1.21 3.93
CA ARG A 184 -9.17 -2.46 3.31
C ARG A 184 -9.64 -3.63 4.12
N GLU A 185 -10.21 -4.59 3.42
CA GLU A 185 -10.59 -5.88 3.99
C GLU A 185 -9.96 -7.02 3.20
N ILE A 186 -9.62 -8.09 3.88
CA ILE A 186 -9.25 -9.36 3.28
C ILE A 186 -10.21 -10.41 3.80
N LEU A 187 -10.82 -11.12 2.86
CA LEU A 187 -11.70 -12.25 3.16
C LEU A 187 -11.05 -13.52 2.62
N VAL A 188 -10.85 -14.49 3.51
CA VAL A 188 -10.35 -15.82 3.14
C VAL A 188 -11.52 -16.80 3.12
N PHE A 189 -11.81 -17.33 1.94
CA PHE A 189 -12.89 -18.27 1.70
C PHE A 189 -12.38 -19.72 1.74
N PRO A 190 -13.24 -20.72 1.99
CA PRO A 190 -12.85 -22.13 1.99
C PRO A 190 -12.14 -22.59 0.71
N ASP A 191 -12.62 -22.13 -0.43
CA ASP A 191 -12.09 -22.48 -1.75
C ASP A 191 -12.30 -21.37 -2.79
N ASP A 192 -11.63 -21.50 -3.93
CA ASP A 192 -11.70 -20.58 -5.04
C ASP A 192 -13.03 -20.65 -5.80
N GLU A 193 -13.71 -21.80 -5.77
CA GLU A 193 -15.01 -22.02 -6.43
C GLU A 193 -16.09 -21.12 -5.81
N GLN A 194 -16.07 -20.94 -4.49
CA GLN A 194 -16.97 -20.02 -3.80
C GLN A 194 -16.71 -18.55 -4.18
N ILE A 195 -15.45 -18.16 -4.32
CA ILE A 195 -15.08 -16.81 -4.77
C ILE A 195 -15.59 -16.58 -6.20
N CYS A 196 -15.33 -17.52 -7.11
CA CYS A 196 -15.82 -17.44 -8.48
C CYS A 196 -17.35 -17.37 -8.56
N ALA A 197 -18.05 -18.14 -7.76
CA ALA A 197 -19.52 -18.12 -7.71
C ALA A 197 -20.04 -16.75 -7.21
N LEU A 198 -19.43 -16.19 -6.16
CA LEU A 198 -19.78 -14.85 -5.66
C LEU A 198 -19.54 -13.76 -6.72
N MET A 199 -18.40 -13.80 -7.41
CA MET A 199 -18.08 -12.83 -8.46
C MET A 199 -19.01 -12.98 -9.66
N ALA A 200 -19.41 -14.20 -10.04
CA ALA A 200 -20.36 -14.45 -11.10
C ALA A 200 -21.78 -13.93 -10.77
N GLU A 201 -22.22 -14.06 -9.52
CA GLU A 201 -23.49 -13.50 -9.04
C GLU A 201 -23.49 -11.97 -9.03
N ALA A 202 -22.31 -11.35 -8.87
CA ALA A 202 -22.13 -9.90 -8.91
C ALA A 202 -22.37 -9.29 -10.30
N GLY A 203 -22.47 -10.11 -11.34
CA GLY A 203 -22.80 -9.70 -12.69
C GLY A 203 -21.60 -9.23 -13.52
N GLN A 204 -21.87 -8.61 -14.68
CA GLN A 204 -20.85 -8.23 -15.69
C GLN A 204 -19.77 -7.24 -15.24
N ARG A 205 -19.80 -6.78 -14.00
CA ARG A 205 -18.91 -5.73 -13.47
C ARG A 205 -17.57 -6.28 -12.99
N VAL A 206 -17.48 -7.58 -12.76
CA VAL A 206 -16.28 -8.24 -12.26
C VAL A 206 -16.05 -9.49 -13.09
N ASN A 207 -14.84 -9.64 -13.61
CA ASN A 207 -14.47 -10.83 -14.34
C ASN A 207 -13.94 -11.88 -13.34
N PRO A 208 -14.64 -13.01 -13.14
CA PRO A 208 -14.21 -14.04 -12.19
C PRO A 208 -12.90 -14.71 -12.57
N ASP A 209 -12.47 -14.60 -13.83
CA ASP A 209 -11.23 -15.19 -14.34
C ASP A 209 -10.02 -14.25 -14.15
N GLU A 210 -10.24 -13.01 -13.68
CA GLU A 210 -9.16 -12.06 -13.41
C GLU A 210 -8.59 -12.22 -12.02
N TYR A 211 -7.26 -12.22 -11.96
CA TYR A 211 -6.48 -12.25 -10.73
C TYR A 211 -5.53 -11.06 -10.71
N GLU A 212 -5.35 -10.49 -9.54
CA GLU A 212 -4.22 -9.63 -9.25
C GLU A 212 -3.03 -10.49 -8.83
N VAL A 213 -1.89 -10.21 -9.40
CA VAL A 213 -0.64 -10.90 -9.08
C VAL A 213 0.34 -9.90 -8.50
N PHE A 214 0.89 -10.25 -7.36
CA PHE A 214 2.02 -9.54 -6.74
C PHE A 214 3.25 -10.43 -6.78
N ILE A 215 4.32 -9.93 -7.42
CA ILE A 215 5.63 -10.56 -7.39
C ILE A 215 6.61 -9.57 -6.75
N GLY A 216 7.33 -10.02 -5.73
CA GLY A 216 8.29 -9.20 -5.00
C GLY A 216 9.64 -9.88 -4.85
N TYR A 217 10.71 -9.07 -4.88
CA TYR A 217 12.07 -9.53 -4.63
C TYR A 217 12.78 -8.63 -3.65
N GLN A 218 13.41 -9.23 -2.66
CA GLN A 218 14.43 -8.58 -1.85
C GLN A 218 15.80 -8.87 -2.46
N LEU A 219 16.62 -7.84 -2.58
CA LEU A 219 17.94 -7.93 -3.20
C LEU A 219 19.05 -7.88 -2.15
N GLU A 220 20.14 -8.57 -2.41
CA GLU A 220 21.35 -8.42 -1.60
C GLU A 220 21.95 -7.02 -1.72
N LYS A 221 21.84 -6.41 -2.90
CA LYS A 221 22.35 -5.06 -3.23
C LYS A 221 21.37 -4.31 -4.09
N ALA A 222 21.28 -3.01 -3.85
CA ALA A 222 20.50 -2.11 -4.71
C ALA A 222 21.04 -2.13 -6.15
N LEU A 223 20.13 -2.11 -7.11
CA LEU A 223 20.46 -2.05 -8.53
C LEU A 223 20.89 -0.64 -8.92
N THR A 224 21.81 -0.56 -9.90
CA THR A 224 22.10 0.67 -10.61
C THR A 224 20.98 1.00 -11.60
N GLU A 225 20.91 2.24 -12.07
CA GLU A 225 19.93 2.65 -13.10
C GLU A 225 20.05 1.81 -14.39
N GLU A 226 21.29 1.49 -14.81
CA GLU A 226 21.55 0.64 -15.98
C GLU A 226 21.02 -0.79 -15.78
N GLN A 227 21.21 -1.37 -14.59
CA GLN A 227 20.68 -2.69 -14.25
C GLN A 227 19.16 -2.69 -14.20
N MET A 228 18.53 -1.66 -13.62
CA MET A 228 17.08 -1.53 -13.59
C MET A 228 16.48 -1.48 -15.00
N GLU A 229 17.08 -0.72 -15.92
CA GLU A 229 16.65 -0.66 -17.31
C GLU A 229 16.86 -1.99 -18.04
N THR A 230 17.97 -2.68 -17.79
CA THR A 230 18.23 -4.01 -18.36
C THR A 230 17.19 -5.02 -17.89
N VAL A 231 16.91 -5.06 -16.59
CA VAL A 231 15.88 -5.94 -16.01
C VAL A 231 14.51 -5.64 -16.61
N ARG A 232 14.14 -4.37 -16.73
CA ARG A 232 12.86 -3.97 -17.35
C ARG A 232 12.76 -4.44 -18.80
N ALA A 233 13.80 -4.20 -19.58
CA ALA A 233 13.81 -4.60 -20.98
C ALA A 233 13.73 -6.12 -21.17
N LEU A 234 14.44 -6.89 -20.34
CA LEU A 234 14.39 -8.35 -20.39
C LEU A 234 13.03 -8.90 -19.96
N MET A 235 12.42 -8.31 -18.95
CA MET A 235 11.09 -8.70 -18.48
C MET A 235 10.02 -8.38 -19.54
N GLU A 236 10.11 -7.21 -20.19
CA GLU A 236 9.23 -6.82 -21.30
C GLU A 236 9.35 -7.79 -22.49
N LEU A 237 10.58 -8.23 -22.82
CA LEU A 237 10.80 -9.28 -23.81
C LEU A 237 10.21 -10.63 -23.38
N GLY A 238 10.11 -10.90 -22.09
CA GLY A 238 9.44 -12.06 -21.50
C GLY A 238 7.91 -11.95 -21.48
N GLY A 239 7.35 -10.81 -21.91
CA GLY A 239 5.89 -10.60 -21.99
C GLY A 239 5.25 -9.88 -20.80
N LEU A 240 6.06 -9.42 -19.82
CA LEU A 240 5.55 -8.62 -18.70
C LEU A 240 5.33 -7.16 -19.13
N ASN A 241 4.33 -6.53 -18.55
CA ASN A 241 4.11 -5.10 -18.76
C ASN A 241 5.21 -4.28 -18.08
N ARG A 242 5.95 -3.48 -18.85
CA ARG A 242 7.00 -2.59 -18.36
C ARG A 242 6.51 -1.69 -17.21
N GLU A 243 5.27 -1.19 -17.30
CA GLU A 243 4.68 -0.28 -16.31
C GLU A 243 4.30 -1.00 -15.00
N ALA A 244 4.14 -2.32 -15.04
CA ALA A 244 3.87 -3.11 -13.85
C ALA A 244 5.11 -3.28 -12.97
N ILE A 245 6.33 -3.08 -13.53
CA ILE A 245 7.60 -3.29 -12.84
C ILE A 245 8.02 -2.01 -12.14
N ARG A 246 8.13 -2.05 -10.83
CA ARG A 246 8.52 -0.93 -9.96
C ARG A 246 9.77 -1.28 -9.17
N PHE A 247 10.69 -0.33 -9.07
CA PHE A 247 11.88 -0.43 -8.23
C PHE A 247 11.75 0.53 -7.04
N LYS A 248 11.91 0.01 -5.83
CA LYS A 248 11.85 0.80 -4.59
C LYS A 248 12.79 2.00 -4.63
N SER A 249 13.99 1.83 -5.18
CA SER A 249 15.01 2.90 -5.28
C SER A 249 14.56 4.07 -6.14
N GLU A 250 13.85 3.83 -7.24
CA GLU A 250 13.30 4.89 -8.11
C GLU A 250 12.19 5.67 -7.39
N GLU A 251 11.28 4.94 -6.78
CA GLU A 251 10.17 5.54 -6.02
C GLU A 251 10.69 6.37 -4.84
N MET A 252 11.69 5.86 -4.12
CA MET A 252 12.39 6.61 -3.08
C MET A 252 13.01 7.89 -3.64
N SER A 253 13.71 7.81 -4.77
CA SER A 253 14.33 8.98 -5.40
C SER A 253 13.30 10.03 -5.80
N ALA A 254 12.17 9.62 -6.36
CA ALA A 254 11.07 10.53 -6.70
C ALA A 254 10.47 11.20 -5.47
N PHE A 255 10.23 10.44 -4.39
CA PHE A 255 9.76 10.98 -3.11
C PHE A 255 10.75 11.99 -2.51
N TYR A 256 12.03 11.65 -2.44
CA TYR A 256 13.05 12.56 -1.91
C TYR A 256 13.22 13.81 -2.77
N SER A 257 13.03 13.74 -4.08
CA SER A 257 13.08 14.91 -4.95
C SER A 257 11.96 15.91 -4.62
N ILE A 258 10.73 15.44 -4.39
CA ILE A 258 9.58 16.29 -4.09
C ILE A 258 9.67 16.85 -2.65
N TYR A 259 9.79 15.95 -1.70
CA TYR A 259 9.71 16.34 -0.27
C TYR A 259 11.02 16.94 0.25
N GLY A 260 12.16 16.54 -0.31
CA GLY A 260 13.45 17.14 -0.03
C GLY A 260 13.50 18.62 -0.42
N GLY A 261 12.84 18.98 -1.55
CA GLY A 261 12.67 20.38 -1.95
C GLY A 261 11.87 21.18 -0.92
N ILE A 262 10.75 20.64 -0.44
CA ILE A 262 9.91 21.28 0.59
C ILE A 262 10.68 21.43 1.90
N PHE A 263 11.41 20.40 2.32
CA PHE A 263 12.24 20.43 3.52
C PHE A 263 13.37 21.45 3.42
N PHE A 264 14.02 21.54 2.25
CA PHE A 264 15.07 22.54 2.00
C PHE A 264 14.53 23.97 2.14
N VAL A 265 13.37 24.26 1.55
CA VAL A 265 12.71 25.57 1.68
C VAL A 265 12.35 25.86 3.14
N GLY A 266 11.85 24.87 3.87
CA GLY A 266 11.55 24.98 5.31
C GLY A 266 12.80 25.32 6.13
N MET A 267 13.91 24.61 5.90
CA MET A 267 15.19 24.89 6.57
C MET A 267 15.73 26.29 6.24
N PHE A 268 15.64 26.69 4.98
CA PHE A 268 16.07 28.02 4.54
C PHE A 268 15.26 29.13 5.21
N LEU A 269 13.96 29.02 5.31
CA LEU A 269 13.08 29.93 6.02
C LEU A 269 13.38 29.95 7.52
N ALA A 270 13.65 28.81 8.13
CA ALA A 270 14.04 28.71 9.53
C ALA A 270 15.36 29.50 9.80
N ALA A 271 16.34 29.35 8.90
CA ALA A 271 17.60 30.08 9.00
C ALA A 271 17.39 31.61 8.84
N LEU A 272 16.53 32.06 7.92
CA LEU A 272 16.17 33.46 7.78
C LEU A 272 15.48 34.01 9.04
N PHE A 273 14.55 33.25 9.64
CA PHE A 273 13.90 33.67 10.87
C PHE A 273 14.86 33.73 12.06
N LEU A 274 15.82 32.81 12.14
CA LEU A 274 16.89 32.86 13.12
C LEU A 274 17.73 34.13 12.97
N MET A 275 18.17 34.48 11.76
CA MET A 275 18.93 35.72 11.49
C MET A 275 18.11 36.95 11.84
N ALA A 276 16.84 36.99 11.46
CA ALA A 276 15.95 38.10 11.83
C ALA A 276 15.78 38.23 13.34
N THR A 277 15.67 37.11 14.06
CA THR A 277 15.61 37.13 15.54
C THR A 277 16.86 37.71 16.15
N VAL A 278 18.05 37.31 15.65
CA VAL A 278 19.33 37.87 16.11
C VAL A 278 19.40 39.37 15.87
N MET A 279 18.99 39.83 14.67
CA MET A 279 18.99 41.27 14.33
C MET A 279 18.00 42.09 15.19
N ILE A 280 16.95 41.51 15.72
CA ILE A 280 16.01 42.21 16.60
C ILE A 280 16.56 42.30 18.03
N ILE A 281 17.39 41.34 18.46
CA ILE A 281 17.97 41.27 19.79
C ILE A 281 19.17 42.25 19.92
N TYR A 282 19.96 42.41 18.87
CA TYR A 282 21.13 43.29 18.80
C TYR A 282 20.80 44.64 18.14
#